data_a0819b0817fae0929dc543c856a52a47
#
_entry.id   a0819b0817fae0929dc543c856a52a47
#
_cell.length_a   1.000
_cell.length_b   1.000
_cell.length_c   1.000
_cell.angle_alpha   90.00
_cell.angle_beta   90.00
_cell.angle_gamma   90.00
#
_symmetry.space_group_name_H-M   'P 1'
#
loop_
_entity.id
_entity.type
_entity.pdbx_description
1 polymer ?
#
loop_
_entity_poly.entity_id
_entity_poly.type
_entity_poly.pdbx_seq_one_letter_code
_entity_poly.pdbx_strand_id
1 'polypeptide(L)'
;MYDELALDTLGDKKTALFLIMSDTDSTFNFLISMVYTQLFNLLCDKADDVYGGKLPIHVRCLIDECANIGQIPNLEKLVATIRSREISACLVLQARSQLKAVYKDNADTIVGNMDSQIFLGGSEPTTLKDLSEMLGKETIDAFNTSDTRGNSPSYGTSFQKLGHELLSRDELAVLDGGKCILQLRGVRPFLSDKYDLTQHPNYKLTSDYDPKNTFDIEKYLNRKEKINPNDEFVVIDADSLPSA
;
A
#
# COMPACT_ATOMS: atom_id res chain seq x y z
N MET A 1 -32.39 -4.77 -11.72
CA MET A 1 -31.21 -4.89 -10.82
C MET A 1 -30.45 -3.59 -10.97
N TYR A 2 -30.32 -2.82 -9.93
CA TYR A 2 -29.67 -1.50 -9.96
C TYR A 2 -28.24 -1.64 -9.44
N ASP A 3 -27.25 -1.08 -10.16
CA ASP A 3 -25.86 -1.05 -9.72
C ASP A 3 -25.62 0.20 -8.86
N GLU A 4 -25.53 0.04 -7.54
CA GLU A 4 -25.31 1.12 -6.59
C GLU A 4 -23.83 1.50 -6.47
N LEU A 5 -22.90 0.59 -6.77
CA LEU A 5 -21.47 0.85 -6.63
C LEU A 5 -20.91 1.65 -7.80
N ALA A 6 -21.45 1.45 -9.00
CA ALA A 6 -21.04 2.11 -10.24
C ALA A 6 -19.50 2.18 -10.38
N LEU A 7 -18.83 1.03 -10.16
CA LEU A 7 -17.35 0.92 -10.12
C LEU A 7 -16.69 1.41 -11.42
N ASP A 8 -17.40 1.29 -12.54
CA ASP A 8 -16.96 1.75 -13.85
C ASP A 8 -16.90 3.27 -13.98
N THR A 9 -17.52 4.02 -13.06
CA THR A 9 -17.48 5.50 -13.05
C THR A 9 -16.31 6.09 -12.26
N LEU A 10 -15.58 5.27 -11.53
CA LEU A 10 -14.34 5.69 -10.90
C LEU A 10 -13.34 6.07 -11.98
N GLY A 11 -12.77 7.25 -11.92
CA GLY A 11 -11.88 7.77 -12.98
C GLY A 11 -12.58 8.70 -13.99
N ASP A 12 -13.90 8.77 -14.03
CA ASP A 12 -14.64 9.76 -14.84
C ASP A 12 -14.81 11.09 -14.10
N LYS A 13 -15.00 11.00 -12.79
CA LYS A 13 -15.18 12.16 -11.89
C LYS A 13 -14.44 11.94 -10.59
N LYS A 14 -14.14 13.02 -9.88
CA LYS A 14 -13.51 12.95 -8.55
C LYS A 14 -14.44 12.24 -7.57
N THR A 15 -14.09 11.01 -7.22
CA THR A 15 -14.87 10.13 -6.36
C THR A 15 -13.96 9.51 -5.31
N ALA A 16 -14.46 9.30 -4.09
CA ALA A 16 -13.82 8.50 -3.07
C ALA A 16 -14.74 7.33 -2.71
N LEU A 17 -14.27 6.11 -2.90
CA LEU A 17 -14.95 4.88 -2.52
C LEU A 17 -14.24 4.31 -1.28
N PHE A 18 -14.99 4.06 -0.21
CA PHE A 18 -14.49 3.44 1.02
C PHE A 18 -15.05 2.03 1.13
N LEU A 19 -14.16 1.04 1.16
CA LEU A 19 -14.49 -0.36 1.41
C LEU A 19 -14.07 -0.68 2.84
N ILE A 20 -15.03 -0.78 3.75
CA ILE A 20 -14.79 -1.02 5.16
C ILE A 20 -15.06 -2.50 5.45
N MET A 21 -14.10 -3.17 6.06
CA MET A 21 -14.20 -4.57 6.46
C MET A 21 -13.83 -4.74 7.94
N SER A 22 -14.27 -5.83 8.55
CA SER A 22 -13.92 -6.18 9.93
C SER A 22 -12.48 -6.68 10.00
N ASP A 23 -11.75 -6.25 11.04
CA ASP A 23 -10.39 -6.73 11.32
C ASP A 23 -10.39 -8.14 11.93
N THR A 24 -11.49 -8.52 12.57
CA THR A 24 -11.60 -9.77 13.35
C THR A 24 -12.38 -10.87 12.63
N ASP A 25 -13.20 -10.53 11.64
CA ASP A 25 -14.02 -11.48 10.89
C ASP A 25 -13.61 -11.53 9.41
N SER A 26 -12.99 -12.62 9.02
CA SER A 26 -12.52 -12.85 7.65
C SER A 26 -13.57 -13.46 6.72
N THR A 27 -14.78 -13.76 7.23
CA THR A 27 -15.82 -14.49 6.48
C THR A 27 -16.16 -13.85 5.15
N PHE A 28 -16.17 -12.52 5.09
CA PHE A 28 -16.56 -11.75 3.90
C PHE A 28 -15.39 -11.13 3.13
N ASN A 29 -14.14 -11.43 3.50
CA ASN A 29 -12.96 -10.85 2.85
C ASN A 29 -12.90 -11.17 1.34
N PHE A 30 -13.44 -12.31 0.92
CA PHE A 30 -13.53 -12.67 -0.50
C PHE A 30 -14.37 -11.68 -1.32
N LEU A 31 -15.36 -11.01 -0.71
CA LEU A 31 -16.16 -9.99 -1.40
C LEU A 31 -15.30 -8.80 -1.78
N ILE A 32 -14.41 -8.37 -0.89
CA ILE A 32 -13.47 -7.26 -1.17
C ILE A 32 -12.51 -7.64 -2.31
N SER A 33 -11.99 -8.87 -2.29
CA SER A 33 -11.17 -9.39 -3.38
C SER A 33 -11.91 -9.39 -4.72
N MET A 34 -13.21 -9.78 -4.72
CA MET A 34 -14.06 -9.71 -5.91
C MET A 34 -14.27 -8.28 -6.39
N VAL A 35 -14.54 -7.34 -5.48
CA VAL A 35 -14.69 -5.91 -5.81
C VAL A 35 -13.42 -5.38 -6.47
N TYR A 36 -12.24 -5.64 -5.91
CA TYR A 36 -10.99 -5.21 -6.53
C TYR A 36 -10.76 -5.86 -7.90
N THR A 37 -11.10 -7.14 -8.05
CA THR A 37 -10.99 -7.83 -9.34
C THR A 37 -11.87 -7.18 -10.40
N GLN A 38 -13.14 -6.91 -10.07
CA GLN A 38 -14.06 -6.23 -10.97
C GLN A 38 -13.62 -4.79 -11.25
N LEU A 39 -13.21 -4.05 -10.23
CA LEU A 39 -12.74 -2.68 -10.36
C LEU A 39 -11.58 -2.58 -11.34
N PHE A 40 -10.52 -3.37 -11.15
CA PHE A 40 -9.36 -3.32 -12.06
C PHE A 40 -9.73 -3.69 -13.49
N ASN A 41 -10.57 -4.71 -13.70
CA ASN A 41 -11.01 -5.10 -15.04
C ASN A 41 -11.83 -3.97 -15.68
N LEU A 42 -12.86 -3.48 -15.01
CA LEU A 42 -13.72 -2.41 -15.53
C LEU A 42 -12.95 -1.14 -15.87
N LEU A 43 -12.01 -0.74 -15.00
CA LEU A 43 -11.21 0.46 -15.22
C LEU A 43 -10.21 0.28 -16.37
N CYS A 44 -9.61 -0.92 -16.51
CA CYS A 44 -8.70 -1.21 -17.61
C CYS A 44 -9.44 -1.24 -18.94
N ASP A 45 -10.57 -1.96 -19.02
CA ASP A 45 -11.40 -2.05 -20.22
C ASP A 45 -11.90 -0.66 -20.62
N LYS A 46 -12.37 0.13 -19.65
CA LYS A 46 -12.85 1.49 -19.92
C LYS A 46 -11.74 2.42 -20.38
N ALA A 47 -10.53 2.32 -19.78
CA ALA A 47 -9.38 3.09 -20.23
C ALA A 47 -9.03 2.77 -21.67
N ASP A 48 -9.04 1.48 -22.05
CA ASP A 48 -8.64 1.04 -23.37
C ASP A 48 -9.74 1.32 -24.42
N ASP A 49 -11.00 0.94 -24.14
CA ASP A 49 -12.08 0.97 -25.12
C ASP A 49 -12.74 2.34 -25.26
N VAL A 50 -12.82 3.13 -24.18
CA VAL A 50 -13.54 4.41 -24.18
C VAL A 50 -12.59 5.59 -24.28
N TYR A 51 -11.45 5.53 -23.54
CA TYR A 51 -10.55 6.69 -23.40
C TYR A 51 -9.22 6.57 -24.15
N GLY A 52 -9.07 5.55 -25.00
CA GLY A 52 -7.87 5.40 -25.85
C GLY A 52 -6.59 5.12 -25.05
N GLY A 53 -6.69 4.42 -23.93
CA GLY A 53 -5.59 3.89 -23.14
C GLY A 53 -5.34 4.56 -21.79
N LYS A 54 -6.07 5.64 -21.43
CA LYS A 54 -5.89 6.35 -20.16
C LYS A 54 -7.19 6.88 -19.60
N LEU A 55 -7.41 6.67 -18.31
CA LEU A 55 -8.52 7.31 -17.60
C LEU A 55 -8.33 8.84 -17.52
N PRO A 56 -9.43 9.62 -17.60
CA PRO A 56 -9.36 11.08 -17.49
C PRO A 56 -8.94 11.56 -16.10
N ILE A 57 -9.24 10.79 -15.06
CA ILE A 57 -8.82 11.07 -13.67
C ILE A 57 -8.07 9.88 -13.14
N HIS A 58 -6.91 10.13 -12.53
CA HIS A 58 -6.10 9.10 -11.90
C HIS A 58 -6.85 8.39 -10.77
N VAL A 59 -6.90 7.05 -10.81
CA VAL A 59 -7.50 6.23 -9.77
C VAL A 59 -6.41 5.62 -8.91
N ARG A 60 -6.40 5.95 -7.62
CA ARG A 60 -5.48 5.35 -6.64
C ARG A 60 -6.24 4.37 -5.76
N CYS A 61 -5.83 3.11 -5.79
CA CYS A 61 -6.30 2.08 -4.88
C CYS A 61 -5.35 2.02 -3.67
N LEU A 62 -5.81 2.47 -2.51
CA LEU A 62 -5.09 2.35 -1.24
C LEU A 62 -5.63 1.11 -0.53
N ILE A 63 -4.81 0.07 -0.43
CA ILE A 63 -5.19 -1.23 0.12
C ILE A 63 -4.46 -1.40 1.44
N ASP A 64 -5.12 -0.98 2.50
CA ASP A 64 -4.62 -1.17 3.86
C ASP A 64 -4.78 -2.63 4.27
N GLU A 65 -3.83 -3.16 5.02
CA GLU A 65 -3.76 -4.57 5.42
C GLU A 65 -4.02 -5.55 4.25
N CYS A 66 -3.35 -5.32 3.13
CA CYS A 66 -3.55 -6.03 1.86
C CYS A 66 -3.57 -7.57 2.01
N ALA A 67 -2.86 -8.12 2.98
CA ALA A 67 -2.86 -9.56 3.23
C ALA A 67 -4.20 -10.09 3.79
N ASN A 68 -4.98 -9.24 4.45
CA ASN A 68 -6.23 -9.65 5.10
C ASN A 68 -7.39 -9.80 4.13
N ILE A 69 -7.37 -9.09 3.01
CA ILE A 69 -8.45 -9.16 2.00
C ILE A 69 -8.41 -10.45 1.15
N GLY A 70 -7.40 -11.29 1.37
CA GLY A 70 -7.17 -12.48 0.54
C GLY A 70 -6.45 -12.17 -0.78
N GLN A 71 -6.43 -13.14 -1.66
CA GLN A 71 -5.74 -13.01 -2.94
C GLN A 71 -6.62 -12.27 -3.96
N ILE A 72 -6.12 -11.16 -4.50
CA ILE A 72 -6.66 -10.54 -5.71
C ILE A 72 -6.08 -11.31 -6.90
N PRO A 73 -6.90 -11.98 -7.71
CA PRO A 73 -6.41 -12.78 -8.85
C PRO A 73 -5.58 -11.95 -9.83
N ASN A 74 -4.45 -12.48 -10.26
CA ASN A 74 -3.52 -11.86 -11.22
C ASN A 74 -2.98 -10.47 -10.81
N LEU A 75 -2.93 -10.16 -9.51
CA LEU A 75 -2.42 -8.87 -9.03
C LEU A 75 -1.00 -8.60 -9.56
N GLU A 76 -0.14 -9.62 -9.66
CA GLU A 76 1.22 -9.51 -10.20
C GLU A 76 1.27 -8.99 -11.64
N LYS A 77 0.26 -9.31 -12.44
CA LYS A 77 0.12 -8.81 -13.83
C LYS A 77 -0.52 -7.43 -13.86
N LEU A 78 -1.51 -7.21 -13.00
CA LEU A 78 -2.21 -5.94 -12.90
C LEU A 78 -1.25 -4.81 -12.53
N VAL A 79 -0.44 -4.96 -11.47
CA VAL A 79 0.50 -3.92 -11.03
C VAL A 79 1.57 -3.59 -12.07
N ALA A 80 1.85 -4.51 -13.00
CA ALA A 80 2.76 -4.25 -14.12
C ALA A 80 2.13 -3.40 -15.24
N THR A 81 0.80 -3.40 -15.38
CA THR A 81 0.10 -2.85 -16.54
C THR A 81 -0.78 -1.64 -16.25
N ILE A 82 -1.33 -1.52 -15.04
CA ILE A 82 -2.31 -0.46 -14.68
C ILE A 82 -1.75 0.96 -14.75
N ARG A 83 -0.42 1.12 -14.59
CA ARG A 83 0.23 2.43 -14.60
C ARG A 83 -0.04 3.23 -15.88
N SER A 84 0.01 2.57 -17.05
CA SER A 84 -0.23 3.23 -18.34
C SER A 84 -1.65 3.77 -18.46
N ARG A 85 -2.59 3.24 -17.68
CA ARG A 85 -4.02 3.56 -17.69
C ARG A 85 -4.43 4.59 -16.64
N GLU A 86 -3.47 5.26 -16.02
CA GLU A 86 -3.69 6.21 -14.90
C GLU A 86 -4.33 5.52 -13.68
N ILE A 87 -3.93 4.29 -13.41
CA ILE A 87 -4.33 3.54 -12.21
C ILE A 87 -3.08 3.21 -11.40
N SER A 88 -3.13 3.39 -10.08
CA SER A 88 -2.07 3.01 -9.16
C SER A 88 -2.60 2.22 -7.97
N ALA A 89 -1.78 1.29 -7.47
CA ALA A 89 -2.05 0.54 -6.26
C ALA A 89 -1.00 0.87 -5.19
N CYS A 90 -1.46 1.08 -3.96
CA CYS A 90 -0.63 1.21 -2.78
C CYS A 90 -1.00 0.07 -1.83
N LEU A 91 -0.08 -0.86 -1.63
CA LEU A 91 -0.26 -2.02 -0.77
C LEU A 91 0.39 -1.74 0.57
N VAL A 92 -0.38 -1.75 1.65
CA VAL A 92 0.12 -1.62 3.01
C VAL A 92 0.17 -3.00 3.66
N LEU A 93 1.30 -3.32 4.25
CA LEU A 93 1.60 -4.62 4.83
C LEU A 93 2.30 -4.43 6.19
N GLN A 94 2.01 -5.29 7.13
CA GLN A 94 2.76 -5.34 8.40
C GLN A 94 4.12 -6.02 8.21
N ALA A 95 4.20 -6.99 7.29
CA ALA A 95 5.41 -7.72 6.96
C ALA A 95 5.38 -8.27 5.53
N ARG A 96 6.55 -8.42 4.90
CA ARG A 96 6.67 -9.07 3.57
C ARG A 96 6.26 -10.53 3.57
N SER A 97 6.47 -11.23 4.69
CA SER A 97 6.04 -12.62 4.85
C SER A 97 4.53 -12.80 4.68
N GLN A 98 3.71 -11.80 5.04
CA GLN A 98 2.27 -11.83 4.80
C GLN A 98 1.94 -11.87 3.29
N LEU A 99 2.63 -11.07 2.49
CA LEU A 99 2.45 -11.08 1.04
C LEU A 99 2.85 -12.44 0.44
N LYS A 100 3.97 -13.01 0.91
CA LYS A 100 4.44 -14.35 0.50
C LYS A 100 3.46 -15.46 0.90
N ALA A 101 2.81 -15.35 2.04
CA ALA A 101 1.79 -16.31 2.47
C ALA A 101 0.58 -16.34 1.51
N VAL A 102 0.15 -15.18 1.02
CA VAL A 102 -1.02 -15.04 0.13
C VAL A 102 -0.66 -15.33 -1.33
N TYR A 103 0.42 -14.72 -1.86
CA TYR A 103 0.75 -14.75 -3.29
C TYR A 103 1.87 -15.72 -3.65
N LYS A 104 2.48 -16.39 -2.66
CA LYS A 104 3.57 -17.37 -2.84
C LYS A 104 4.69 -16.81 -3.74
N ASP A 105 5.03 -17.49 -4.81
CA ASP A 105 6.11 -17.11 -5.73
C ASP A 105 5.84 -15.80 -6.47
N ASN A 106 4.56 -15.40 -6.61
CA ASN A 106 4.19 -14.14 -7.26
C ASN A 106 4.44 -12.90 -6.37
N ALA A 107 4.66 -13.08 -5.06
CA ALA A 107 4.92 -11.98 -4.13
C ALA A 107 6.13 -11.14 -4.54
N ASP A 108 7.23 -11.79 -4.93
CA ASP A 108 8.45 -11.09 -5.35
C ASP A 108 8.24 -10.33 -6.67
N THR A 109 7.39 -10.84 -7.57
CA THR A 109 6.99 -10.14 -8.80
C THR A 109 6.16 -8.90 -8.49
N ILE A 110 5.22 -8.99 -7.53
CA ILE A 110 4.43 -7.83 -7.09
C ILE A 110 5.36 -6.75 -6.54
N VAL A 111 6.24 -7.09 -5.59
CA VAL A 111 7.18 -6.15 -4.98
C VAL A 111 8.11 -5.55 -6.04
N GLY A 112 8.61 -6.35 -6.98
CA GLY A 112 9.48 -5.90 -8.07
C GLY A 112 8.83 -4.91 -9.05
N ASN A 113 7.50 -4.92 -9.15
CA ASN A 113 6.74 -3.96 -9.96
C ASN A 113 6.35 -2.68 -9.21
N MET A 114 6.60 -2.61 -7.89
CA MET A 114 6.39 -1.38 -7.12
C MET A 114 7.54 -0.40 -7.33
N ASP A 115 7.23 0.78 -7.87
CA ASP A 115 8.23 1.84 -8.11
C ASP A 115 8.68 2.54 -6.84
N SER A 116 7.84 2.51 -5.80
CA SER A 116 8.10 3.15 -4.51
C SER A 116 7.86 2.17 -3.38
N GLN A 117 8.79 2.08 -2.45
CA GLN A 117 8.67 1.27 -1.23
C GLN A 117 9.02 2.15 -0.03
N ILE A 118 8.18 2.11 1.00
CA ILE A 118 8.38 2.85 2.23
C ILE A 118 8.42 1.86 3.38
N PHE A 119 9.50 1.88 4.16
CA PHE A 119 9.61 1.15 5.41
C PHE A 119 9.37 2.11 6.57
N LEU A 120 8.36 1.81 7.36
CA LEU A 120 7.92 2.64 8.49
C LEU A 120 8.37 2.09 9.85
N GLY A 121 9.27 1.11 9.83
CA GLY A 121 9.69 0.39 11.03
C GLY A 121 9.02 -0.99 11.13
N GLY A 122 9.59 -1.84 11.96
CA GLY A 122 9.12 -3.21 12.18
C GLY A 122 10.28 -4.11 12.58
N SER A 123 9.96 -5.30 13.10
CA SER A 123 10.95 -6.26 13.61
C SER A 123 10.87 -7.63 12.94
N GLU A 124 10.08 -7.78 11.86
CA GLU A 124 9.92 -9.06 11.19
C GLU A 124 11.19 -9.42 10.40
N PRO A 125 11.83 -10.58 10.71
CA PRO A 125 13.18 -10.88 10.24
C PRO A 125 13.34 -10.94 8.72
N THR A 126 12.32 -11.43 7.99
CA THR A 126 12.37 -11.53 6.52
C THR A 126 12.34 -10.14 5.90
N THR A 127 11.48 -9.26 6.39
CA THR A 127 11.40 -7.87 5.94
C THR A 127 12.71 -7.13 6.19
N LEU A 128 13.27 -7.27 7.39
CA LEU A 128 14.55 -6.63 7.73
C LEU A 128 15.71 -7.14 6.87
N LYS A 129 15.74 -8.46 6.61
CA LYS A 129 16.73 -9.06 5.74
C LYS A 129 16.64 -8.51 4.31
N ASP A 130 15.45 -8.58 3.72
CA ASP A 130 15.22 -8.12 2.35
C ASP A 130 15.54 -6.62 2.21
N LEU A 131 15.20 -5.82 3.22
CA LEU A 131 15.48 -4.39 3.22
C LEU A 131 16.99 -4.10 3.32
N SER A 132 17.72 -4.77 4.24
CA SER A 132 19.17 -4.62 4.38
C SER A 132 19.90 -4.98 3.08
N GLU A 133 19.49 -6.09 2.44
CA GLU A 133 20.06 -6.51 1.14
C GLU A 133 19.76 -5.48 0.02
N MET A 134 18.56 -4.90 0.00
CA MET A 134 18.16 -3.87 -0.97
C MET A 134 18.89 -2.55 -0.78
N LEU A 135 19.20 -2.15 0.44
CA LEU A 135 19.98 -0.96 0.76
C LEU A 135 21.41 -1.07 0.26
N GLY A 136 21.93 -2.32 0.19
CA GLY A 136 23.26 -2.61 -0.31
C GLY A 136 24.36 -2.43 0.74
N LYS A 137 25.59 -2.35 0.23
CA LYS A 137 26.79 -2.27 1.07
C LYS A 137 27.64 -1.08 0.70
N GLU A 138 28.29 -0.50 1.71
CA GLU A 138 29.36 0.45 1.54
C GLU A 138 30.74 -0.21 1.74
N THR A 139 31.77 0.38 1.20
CA THR A 139 33.14 -0.09 1.39
C THR A 139 33.75 0.66 2.54
N ILE A 140 34.14 -0.08 3.60
CA ILE A 140 34.88 0.47 4.73
C ILE A 140 36.34 0.02 4.68
N ASP A 141 37.26 0.89 5.11
CA ASP A 141 38.67 0.54 5.28
C ASP A 141 38.87 -0.03 6.68
N ALA A 142 39.19 -1.31 6.77
CA ALA A 142 39.50 -1.99 8.02
C ALA A 142 41.02 -2.07 8.22
N PHE A 143 41.46 -1.68 9.39
CA PHE A 143 42.88 -1.72 9.79
C PHE A 143 43.07 -2.87 10.77
N ASN A 144 43.85 -3.89 10.37
CA ASN A 144 44.25 -4.95 11.27
C ASN A 144 45.70 -4.71 11.68
N THR A 145 45.93 -4.51 12.98
CA THR A 145 47.28 -4.45 13.56
C THR A 145 47.60 -5.81 14.18
N SER A 146 48.69 -6.41 13.76
CA SER A 146 49.23 -7.62 14.40
C SER A 146 50.49 -7.23 15.19
N ASP A 147 50.45 -7.51 16.49
CA ASP A 147 51.59 -7.34 17.40
C ASP A 147 52.10 -8.73 17.80
N THR A 148 53.29 -9.13 17.29
CA THR A 148 53.88 -10.41 17.63
C THR A 148 54.91 -10.15 18.74
N ARG A 149 54.62 -10.63 19.95
CA ARG A 149 55.50 -10.57 21.13
C ARG A 149 56.36 -11.86 21.17
N GLY A 150 57.57 -11.77 20.66
CA GLY A 150 58.58 -12.83 20.68
C GLY A 150 59.98 -12.26 20.71
N ASN A 151 61.03 -13.07 20.58
CA ASN A 151 62.44 -12.66 20.56
C ASN A 151 62.79 -11.69 19.41
N SER A 152 61.88 -11.46 18.49
CA SER A 152 61.94 -10.43 17.43
C SER A 152 60.56 -9.82 17.29
N PRO A 153 60.26 -8.71 18.00
CA PRO A 153 58.97 -8.04 17.89
C PRO A 153 58.79 -7.44 16.49
N SER A 154 57.64 -7.74 15.87
CA SER A 154 57.30 -7.20 14.57
C SER A 154 55.88 -6.61 14.63
N TYR A 155 55.75 -5.38 14.12
CA TYR A 155 54.47 -4.70 13.93
C TYR A 155 54.08 -4.77 12.46
N GLY A 156 52.93 -5.35 12.19
CA GLY A 156 52.35 -5.36 10.86
C GLY A 156 51.00 -4.64 10.87
N THR A 157 50.82 -3.68 9.95
CA THR A 157 49.53 -3.08 9.69
C THR A 157 49.03 -3.59 8.32
N SER A 158 47.88 -4.25 8.30
CA SER A 158 47.21 -4.72 7.08
C SER A 158 45.98 -3.90 6.81
N PHE A 159 45.86 -3.40 5.59
CA PHE A 159 44.70 -2.65 5.12
C PHE A 159 43.80 -3.62 4.34
N GLN A 160 42.52 -3.72 4.75
CA GLN A 160 41.53 -4.49 4.04
C GLN A 160 40.31 -3.61 3.73
N LYS A 161 39.81 -3.71 2.51
CA LYS A 161 38.53 -3.13 2.15
C LYS A 161 37.45 -4.18 2.37
N LEU A 162 36.52 -3.89 3.27
CA LEU A 162 35.40 -4.75 3.61
C LEU A 162 34.09 -4.12 3.14
N GLY A 163 33.19 -4.94 2.59
CA GLY A 163 31.83 -4.51 2.34
C GLY A 163 31.02 -4.55 3.63
N HIS A 164 30.58 -3.40 4.13
CA HIS A 164 29.70 -3.29 5.28
C HIS A 164 28.27 -2.98 4.82
N GLU A 165 27.26 -3.61 5.41
CA GLU A 165 25.86 -3.29 5.11
C GLU A 165 25.60 -1.83 5.44
N LEU A 166 24.92 -1.11 4.54
CA LEU A 166 24.59 0.32 4.76
C LEU A 166 23.74 0.51 6.01
N LEU A 167 22.80 -0.40 6.24
CA LEU A 167 22.09 -0.61 7.50
C LEU A 167 21.92 -2.10 7.70
N SER A 168 22.42 -2.61 8.81
CA SER A 168 22.26 -4.00 9.21
C SER A 168 20.82 -4.28 9.70
N ARG A 169 20.45 -5.55 9.84
CA ARG A 169 19.10 -5.94 10.31
C ARG A 169 18.80 -5.46 11.71
N ASP A 170 19.81 -5.47 12.59
CA ASP A 170 19.71 -5.03 13.96
C ASP A 170 19.57 -3.50 14.05
N GLU A 171 20.26 -2.73 13.22
CA GLU A 171 20.05 -1.28 13.10
C GLU A 171 18.67 -0.92 12.56
N LEU A 172 18.18 -1.67 11.56
CA LEU A 172 16.83 -1.51 11.04
C LEU A 172 15.75 -1.84 12.06
N ALA A 173 15.99 -2.86 12.92
CA ALA A 173 15.03 -3.26 13.96
C ALA A 173 14.86 -2.21 15.05
N VAL A 174 15.87 -1.37 15.28
CA VAL A 174 15.85 -0.28 16.26
C VAL A 174 15.71 1.11 15.62
N LEU A 175 15.28 1.13 14.36
CA LEU A 175 15.05 2.41 13.66
C LEU A 175 14.11 3.29 14.47
N ASP A 176 14.49 4.55 14.66
CA ASP A 176 13.68 5.54 15.39
C ASP A 176 12.24 5.59 14.84
N GLY A 177 11.27 5.59 15.76
CA GLY A 177 9.85 5.57 15.43
C GLY A 177 9.38 6.78 14.60
N GLY A 178 10.10 7.90 14.64
CA GLY A 178 9.85 9.08 13.80
C GLY A 178 10.51 9.03 12.42
N LYS A 179 11.31 8.00 12.11
CA LYS A 179 12.02 7.84 10.85
C LYS A 179 11.36 6.83 9.93
N CYS A 180 11.62 6.97 8.63
CA CYS A 180 11.24 6.01 7.61
C CYS A 180 12.34 5.89 6.55
N ILE A 181 12.35 4.78 5.83
CA ILE A 181 13.24 4.57 4.69
C ILE A 181 12.38 4.55 3.44
N LEU A 182 12.67 5.48 2.52
CA LEU A 182 12.01 5.56 1.21
C LEU A 182 12.96 5.05 0.13
N GLN A 183 12.48 4.12 -0.65
CA GLN A 183 13.16 3.63 -1.84
C GLN A 183 12.31 3.93 -3.08
N LEU A 184 12.94 4.57 -4.06
CA LEU A 184 12.34 4.86 -5.36
C LEU A 184 13.17 4.17 -6.45
N ARG A 185 12.50 3.64 -7.47
CA ARG A 185 13.18 3.04 -8.62
C ARG A 185 14.12 4.03 -9.29
N GLY A 186 15.38 3.64 -9.46
CA GLY A 186 16.40 4.45 -10.14
C GLY A 186 17.05 5.54 -9.29
N VAL A 187 16.73 5.61 -7.99
CA VAL A 187 17.32 6.58 -7.06
C VAL A 187 17.88 5.84 -5.84
N ARG A 188 18.90 6.42 -5.20
CA ARG A 188 19.42 5.86 -3.94
C ARG A 188 18.36 5.97 -2.84
N PRO A 189 18.34 5.02 -1.89
CA PRO A 189 17.42 5.07 -0.76
C PRO A 189 17.59 6.36 0.08
N PHE A 190 16.51 6.82 0.67
CA PHE A 190 16.48 7.99 1.56
C PHE A 190 16.09 7.57 2.97
N LEU A 191 16.82 8.04 3.95
CA LEU A 191 16.35 8.08 5.33
C LEU A 191 15.64 9.42 5.55
N SER A 192 14.39 9.39 5.95
CA SER A 192 13.55 10.58 6.09
C SER A 192 12.78 10.56 7.41
N ASP A 193 12.28 11.72 7.81
CA ASP A 193 11.31 11.83 8.90
C ASP A 193 9.92 11.43 8.42
N LYS A 194 9.15 10.76 9.29
CA LYS A 194 7.72 10.55 9.07
C LYS A 194 7.00 11.89 9.14
N TYR A 195 6.00 12.05 8.30
CA TYR A 195 5.17 13.25 8.34
C TYR A 195 4.36 13.31 9.64
N ASP A 196 4.41 14.44 10.31
CA ASP A 196 3.58 14.69 11.49
C ASP A 196 2.16 15.05 11.05
N LEU A 197 1.24 14.12 11.25
CA LEU A 197 -0.17 14.27 10.85
C LEU A 197 -0.85 15.47 11.51
N THR A 198 -0.39 15.90 12.69
CA THR A 198 -0.96 17.06 13.40
C THR A 198 -0.75 18.36 12.64
N GLN A 199 0.24 18.41 11.75
CA GLN A 199 0.53 19.57 10.89
C GLN A 199 -0.31 19.59 9.61
N HIS A 200 -1.07 18.53 9.33
CA HIS A 200 -1.91 18.50 8.13
C HIS A 200 -3.08 19.50 8.25
N PRO A 201 -3.38 20.31 7.21
CA PRO A 201 -4.45 21.30 7.27
C PRO A 201 -5.81 20.74 7.69
N ASN A 202 -6.09 19.49 7.27
CA ASN A 202 -7.33 18.80 7.56
C ASN A 202 -7.31 17.98 8.86
N TYR A 203 -6.23 18.01 9.65
CA TYR A 203 -6.14 17.25 10.90
C TYR A 203 -7.32 17.56 11.84
N LYS A 204 -7.75 18.81 11.86
CA LYS A 204 -8.91 19.28 12.68
C LYS A 204 -10.24 18.61 12.33
N LEU A 205 -10.32 17.93 11.17
CA LEU A 205 -11.51 17.22 10.71
C LEU A 205 -11.50 15.73 11.07
N THR A 206 -10.41 15.26 11.66
CA THR A 206 -10.25 13.85 12.05
C THR A 206 -10.86 13.58 13.43
N SER A 207 -11.23 12.33 13.69
CA SER A 207 -11.67 11.87 15.01
C SER A 207 -10.60 11.97 16.08
N ASP A 208 -9.32 11.89 15.69
CA ASP A 208 -8.18 12.03 16.61
C ASP A 208 -8.06 13.44 17.19
N TYR A 209 -8.51 14.45 16.42
CA TYR A 209 -8.56 15.84 16.90
C TYR A 209 -9.79 16.10 17.77
N ASP A 210 -10.96 15.67 17.33
CA ASP A 210 -12.23 15.80 18.07
C ASP A 210 -13.09 14.55 17.83
N PRO A 211 -13.41 13.76 18.88
CA PRO A 211 -14.28 12.58 18.77
C PRO A 211 -15.64 12.86 18.09
N LYS A 212 -16.11 14.09 18.07
CA LYS A 212 -17.34 14.50 17.36
C LYS A 212 -17.23 14.34 15.85
N ASN A 213 -16.01 14.30 15.30
CA ASN A 213 -15.76 14.11 13.87
C ASN A 213 -15.85 12.63 13.47
N THR A 214 -16.05 11.71 14.41
CA THR A 214 -16.22 10.28 14.11
C THR A 214 -17.42 10.09 13.19
N PHE A 215 -17.20 9.36 12.08
CA PHE A 215 -18.28 9.04 11.15
C PHE A 215 -19.20 7.99 11.77
N ASP A 216 -20.47 8.34 11.90
CA ASP A 216 -21.52 7.48 12.42
C ASP A 216 -22.32 6.89 11.25
N ILE A 217 -22.03 5.62 10.93
CA ILE A 217 -22.66 4.92 9.82
C ILE A 217 -24.16 4.70 10.04
N GLU A 218 -24.60 4.44 11.29
CA GLU A 218 -26.01 4.23 11.59
C GLU A 218 -26.82 5.52 11.39
N LYS A 219 -26.26 6.62 11.85
CA LYS A 219 -26.86 7.94 11.63
C LYS A 219 -26.89 8.32 10.15
N TYR A 220 -25.87 7.93 9.39
CA TYR A 220 -25.83 8.13 7.95
C TYR A 220 -26.89 7.30 7.23
N LEU A 221 -27.02 6.00 7.52
CA LEU A 221 -27.99 5.11 6.92
C LEU A 221 -29.43 5.46 7.32
N ASN A 222 -29.64 5.94 8.54
CA ASN A 222 -30.95 6.40 9.01
C ASN A 222 -31.27 7.84 8.59
N ARG A 223 -30.40 8.49 7.82
CA ARG A 223 -30.65 9.82 7.28
C ARG A 223 -31.80 9.73 6.28
N LYS A 224 -32.96 10.26 6.66
CA LYS A 224 -34.09 10.44 5.73
C LYS A 224 -33.58 11.29 4.57
N GLU A 225 -33.54 10.71 3.38
CA GLU A 225 -33.27 11.48 2.18
C GLU A 225 -34.27 12.63 2.13
N LYS A 226 -33.77 13.84 2.11
CA LYS A 226 -34.61 15.00 1.83
C LYS A 226 -34.91 14.94 0.35
N ILE A 227 -36.04 14.35 0.01
CA ILE A 227 -36.56 14.37 -1.35
C ILE A 227 -36.71 15.87 -1.73
N ASN A 228 -35.97 16.28 -2.74
CA ASN A 228 -36.12 17.63 -3.27
C ASN A 228 -37.46 17.67 -4.01
N PRO A 229 -38.40 18.60 -3.64
CA PRO A 229 -39.70 18.64 -4.29
C PRO A 229 -39.69 18.88 -5.81
N ASN A 230 -38.53 19.27 -6.34
CA ASN A 230 -38.33 19.51 -7.77
C ASN A 230 -37.71 18.32 -8.51
N ASP A 231 -37.41 17.20 -7.82
CA ASP A 231 -36.92 15.99 -8.48
C ASP A 231 -38.10 15.30 -9.17
N GLU A 232 -37.93 14.94 -10.43
CA GLU A 232 -38.89 14.11 -11.15
C GLU A 232 -38.82 12.67 -10.62
N PHE A 233 -39.92 12.17 -10.06
CA PHE A 233 -40.02 10.79 -9.58
C PHE A 233 -40.80 9.95 -10.58
N VAL A 234 -40.29 8.77 -10.87
CA VAL A 234 -41.07 7.72 -11.48
C VAL A 234 -41.67 6.86 -10.36
N VAL A 235 -42.96 6.98 -10.15
CA VAL A 235 -43.69 6.08 -9.23
C VAL A 235 -43.81 4.73 -9.92
N ILE A 236 -43.11 3.74 -9.42
CA ILE A 236 -43.25 2.34 -9.85
C ILE A 236 -44.25 1.70 -8.90
N ASP A 237 -45.40 1.29 -9.44
CA ASP A 237 -46.40 0.58 -8.66
C ASP A 237 -45.84 -0.80 -8.27
N ALA A 238 -45.88 -1.13 -6.97
CA ALA A 238 -45.30 -2.38 -6.44
C ALA A 238 -45.93 -3.62 -7.12
N ASP A 239 -47.17 -3.52 -7.58
CA ASP A 239 -47.89 -4.58 -8.30
C ASP A 239 -47.44 -4.78 -9.76
N SER A 240 -46.61 -3.86 -10.28
CA SER A 240 -46.05 -3.95 -11.64
C SER A 240 -44.68 -4.61 -11.72
N LEU A 241 -44.09 -4.98 -10.58
CA LEU A 241 -42.81 -5.71 -10.55
C LEU A 241 -43.04 -7.18 -10.88
N PRO A 242 -42.27 -7.78 -11.82
CA PRO A 242 -42.39 -9.21 -12.10
C PRO A 242 -42.05 -9.99 -10.82
N SER A 243 -42.95 -10.86 -10.41
CA SER A 243 -42.75 -11.81 -9.32
C SER A 243 -41.48 -12.63 -9.57
N ALA A 244 -40.55 -12.63 -8.58
CA ALA A 244 -39.27 -13.35 -8.61
C ALA A 244 -39.44 -14.86 -8.72
#